data_bc1a74d390384d3afff2f8ab16c73213
#
_entry.id   bc1a74d390384d3afff2f8ab16c73213
#
_cell.length_a   1.000
_cell.length_b   1.000
_cell.length_c   1.000
_cell.angle_alpha   90.00
_cell.angle_beta   90.00
_cell.angle_gamma   90.00
#
_symmetry.space_group_name_H-M   'P 1'
#
loop_
_entity.id
_entity.type
_entity.pdbx_description
1 polymer ?
#
loop_
_entity_poly.entity_id
_entity_poly.type
_entity_poly.pdbx_seq_one_letter_code
_entity_poly.pdbx_strand_id
1 'polypeptide(L)'
;MTQRDQNDLLAEECRLAQEKPPVSRRSMLKSAAAGAALMAVGAPAVFAQPKILRFLNAEPGRESVRALRVAAAEYEKKTGIKVVIDTVPPDDAYNKLQSAIAAGTSYDVGTLAFGGHVLLLQQADKLVPLTKLVQRHKWGPNILFPIKGENYWYPYDYNFCWMYYRKDLYQQKGLKVPTTWDQMAENCKALTEGGKYGVGHPVGANAAAQWMSIGYMWADGVRMLDNNYKLIVDNAEMKPKVVRYLEFMKKLAPSMPQGMTQALFGTVLGQYSGGQIAHAPYAGRLIEVLEDKAPDLVAKTGFFMYPDSGGKSQAVNHGYDGWVVLNTPMREESLKFMEWFVDNHYINFLHSAPLHMQPPRIDVYDDGRWRAHPLIEKHAELVEFMKSILTRKDAVIRSIDTEGPDIDLRPGKMFETFAICDAIQNVLYKNMAATEAVDVMAAKYRTVL
;
A
#
# COMPACT_ATOMS: atom_id res chain seq x y z
N MET A 1 11.95 22.95 18.49
CA MET A 1 11.40 23.90 17.49
C MET A 1 9.91 24.07 17.77
N THR A 2 9.45 25.28 18.00
CA THR A 2 8.04 25.55 18.32
C THR A 2 7.20 25.59 17.04
N GLN A 3 5.87 25.41 17.16
CA GLN A 3 4.91 25.53 16.04
C GLN A 3 5.04 26.89 15.30
N ARG A 4 5.53 27.91 15.99
CA ARG A 4 5.78 29.24 15.46
C ARG A 4 6.98 29.25 14.51
N ASP A 5 8.08 28.53 14.87
CA ASP A 5 9.26 28.41 14.04
C ASP A 5 8.98 27.66 12.73
N GLN A 6 8.02 26.72 12.73
CA GLN A 6 7.60 25.98 11.54
C GLN A 6 6.75 26.82 10.59
N ASN A 7 5.89 27.67 11.12
CA ASN A 7 5.06 28.58 10.32
C ASN A 7 5.87 29.68 9.67
N ASP A 8 6.90 30.18 10.37
CA ASP A 8 7.81 31.21 9.84
C ASP A 8 8.70 30.67 8.71
N LEU A 9 9.15 29.43 8.80
CA LEU A 9 9.89 28.75 7.70
C LEU A 9 9.03 28.50 6.46
N LEU A 10 7.76 28.10 6.64
CA LEU A 10 6.82 27.91 5.52
C LEU A 10 6.45 29.25 4.85
N ALA A 11 6.33 30.32 5.63
CA ALA A 11 6.06 31.67 5.10
C ALA A 11 7.27 32.20 4.28
N GLU A 12 8.49 31.89 4.70
CA GLU A 12 9.70 32.30 4.01
C GLU A 12 9.94 31.49 2.71
N GLU A 13 9.64 30.18 2.69
CA GLU A 13 9.66 29.37 1.47
C GLU A 13 8.61 29.82 0.44
N CYS A 14 7.40 30.19 0.88
CA CYS A 14 6.38 30.77 0.00
C CYS A 14 6.80 32.13 -0.59
N ARG A 15 7.50 32.96 0.18
CA ARG A 15 8.00 34.26 -0.27
C ARG A 15 9.09 34.13 -1.31
N LEU A 16 10.03 33.21 -1.12
CA LEU A 16 11.12 32.91 -2.05
C LEU A 16 10.63 32.28 -3.38
N ALA A 17 9.50 31.58 -3.36
CA ALA A 17 8.87 31.04 -4.56
C ALA A 17 8.16 32.10 -5.41
N GLN A 18 7.80 33.25 -4.85
CA GLN A 18 7.09 34.33 -5.54
C GLN A 18 8.00 35.41 -6.12
N GLU A 19 9.29 35.44 -5.78
CA GLU A 19 10.24 36.51 -6.19
C GLU A 19 11.03 36.21 -7.47
N LYS A 20 10.55 35.38 -8.39
CA LYS A 20 11.14 35.30 -9.75
C LYS A 20 10.46 36.28 -10.68
N PRO A 21 11.14 37.36 -11.11
CA PRO A 21 10.55 38.28 -12.09
C PRO A 21 10.33 37.58 -13.44
N PRO A 22 9.26 37.88 -14.17
CA PRO A 22 8.99 37.29 -15.48
C PRO A 22 10.10 37.66 -16.47
N VAL A 23 10.74 36.66 -17.05
CA VAL A 23 11.75 36.83 -18.08
C VAL A 23 11.06 37.41 -19.32
N SER A 24 11.36 38.66 -19.67
CA SER A 24 10.75 39.32 -20.84
C SER A 24 11.35 38.77 -22.14
N ARG A 25 10.51 38.66 -23.19
CA ARG A 25 10.93 38.22 -24.54
C ARG A 25 12.12 39.03 -25.10
N ARG A 26 12.34 40.25 -24.60
CA ARG A 26 13.46 41.12 -25.00
C ARG A 26 14.80 40.72 -24.40
N SER A 27 14.83 40.02 -23.24
CA SER A 27 16.04 39.50 -22.65
C SER A 27 16.55 38.22 -23.33
N MET A 28 15.66 37.41 -23.90
CA MET A 28 16.05 36.22 -24.69
C MET A 28 16.74 36.59 -26.01
N LEU A 29 16.31 37.69 -26.68
CA LEU A 29 16.90 38.14 -27.96
C LEU A 29 18.28 38.80 -27.78
N LYS A 30 18.58 39.37 -26.62
CA LYS A 30 19.92 39.97 -26.35
C LYS A 30 20.98 38.92 -26.04
N SER A 31 20.61 37.74 -25.53
CA SER A 31 21.55 36.64 -25.28
C SER A 31 21.94 35.86 -26.56
N ALA A 32 21.15 35.98 -27.66
CA ALA A 32 21.47 35.35 -28.92
C ALA A 32 22.45 36.16 -29.78
N ALA A 33 22.62 37.46 -29.52
CA ALA A 33 23.51 38.33 -30.31
C ALA A 33 24.95 38.41 -29.80
N ALA A 34 25.25 37.91 -28.59
CA ALA A 34 26.57 37.93 -28.01
C ALA A 34 27.40 36.65 -28.31
N GLY A 35 26.81 35.66 -29.00
CA GLY A 35 27.47 34.38 -29.28
C GLY A 35 28.25 34.29 -30.61
N ALA A 36 28.33 35.36 -31.40
CA ALA A 36 28.87 35.30 -32.78
C ALA A 36 30.32 35.78 -32.95
N ALA A 37 31.06 36.08 -31.88
CA ALA A 37 32.37 36.71 -31.99
C ALA A 37 33.54 35.95 -31.31
N LEU A 38 33.48 34.60 -31.14
CA LEU A 38 34.59 33.80 -30.66
C LEU A 38 34.66 32.45 -31.42
N MET A 39 34.96 32.55 -32.69
CA MET A 39 35.39 31.43 -33.53
C MET A 39 36.90 31.53 -33.74
N ALA A 40 37.70 31.08 -32.81
CA ALA A 40 39.05 30.56 -33.05
C ALA A 40 39.59 29.82 -31.83
N VAL A 41 40.03 28.58 -32.10
CA VAL A 41 40.91 27.75 -31.29
C VAL A 41 40.28 27.03 -30.08
N GLY A 42 40.08 25.75 -30.24
CA GLY A 42 39.73 24.77 -29.20
C GLY A 42 38.58 23.88 -29.63
N ALA A 43 38.85 22.59 -29.82
CA ALA A 43 37.75 21.61 -30.02
C ALA A 43 36.70 21.84 -28.92
N PRO A 44 35.38 21.88 -29.26
CA PRO A 44 34.37 22.06 -28.27
C PRO A 44 34.46 20.85 -27.31
N ALA A 45 34.80 21.14 -26.04
CA ALA A 45 34.49 20.18 -24.99
C ALA A 45 32.99 19.97 -25.08
N VAL A 46 32.59 18.83 -25.63
CA VAL A 46 31.21 18.37 -25.57
C VAL A 46 30.95 18.15 -24.09
N PHE A 47 30.44 19.17 -23.41
CA PHE A 47 29.85 18.97 -22.11
C PHE A 47 28.68 18.04 -22.32
N ALA A 48 28.90 16.75 -22.06
CA ALA A 48 27.82 15.76 -22.05
C ALA A 48 26.74 16.34 -21.13
N GLN A 49 25.53 16.53 -21.64
CA GLN A 49 24.44 17.00 -20.81
C GLN A 49 24.33 16.05 -19.62
N PRO A 50 24.18 16.56 -18.39
CA PRO A 50 24.11 15.72 -17.22
C PRO A 50 22.96 14.73 -17.41
N LYS A 51 23.26 13.43 -17.28
CA LYS A 51 22.24 12.40 -17.33
C LYS A 51 21.30 12.61 -16.15
N ILE A 52 19.99 12.59 -16.40
CA ILE A 52 18.95 12.78 -15.40
C ILE A 52 18.06 11.53 -15.41
N LEU A 53 17.93 10.89 -14.25
CA LEU A 53 16.92 9.87 -13.98
C LEU A 53 15.69 10.52 -13.33
N ARG A 54 14.51 10.17 -13.78
CA ARG A 54 13.24 10.63 -13.22
C ARG A 54 12.57 9.48 -12.48
N PHE A 55 12.32 9.67 -11.19
CA PHE A 55 11.70 8.68 -10.33
C PHE A 55 10.32 9.17 -9.89
N LEU A 56 9.25 8.42 -10.24
CA LEU A 56 7.91 8.63 -9.73
C LEU A 56 7.73 7.82 -8.44
N ASN A 57 7.67 8.52 -7.32
CA ASN A 57 7.44 7.93 -6.00
C ASN A 57 5.96 8.01 -5.64
N ALA A 58 5.38 6.92 -5.13
CA ALA A 58 4.01 6.85 -4.64
C ALA A 58 3.92 6.73 -3.10
N GLU A 59 5.04 6.89 -2.38
CA GLU A 59 5.08 6.97 -0.92
C GLU A 59 5.21 8.44 -0.48
N PRO A 60 4.09 9.14 -0.16
CA PRO A 60 4.13 10.56 0.12
C PRO A 60 4.54 10.90 1.57
N GLY A 61 4.83 9.90 2.39
CA GLY A 61 5.30 10.10 3.76
C GLY A 61 6.54 10.99 3.79
N ARG A 62 6.57 11.97 4.70
CA ARG A 62 7.67 12.94 4.81
C ARG A 62 9.04 12.26 4.93
N GLU A 63 9.14 11.24 5.78
CA GLU A 63 10.41 10.53 5.99
C GLU A 63 10.76 9.64 4.80
N SER A 64 9.78 9.08 4.09
CA SER A 64 10.01 8.30 2.87
C SER A 64 10.56 9.17 1.74
N VAL A 65 9.97 10.35 1.54
CA VAL A 65 10.49 11.34 0.57
C VAL A 65 11.90 11.81 0.96
N ARG A 66 12.16 12.01 2.24
CA ARG A 66 13.49 12.38 2.75
C ARG A 66 14.52 11.28 2.47
N ALA A 67 14.21 10.02 2.77
CA ALA A 67 15.09 8.88 2.53
C ALA A 67 15.46 8.76 1.04
N LEU A 68 14.47 8.92 0.15
CA LEU A 68 14.70 8.92 -1.30
C LEU A 68 15.60 10.08 -1.75
N ARG A 69 15.39 11.29 -1.23
CA ARG A 69 16.23 12.47 -1.56
C ARG A 69 17.67 12.30 -1.10
N VAL A 70 17.90 11.71 0.07
CA VAL A 70 19.24 11.38 0.56
C VAL A 70 19.93 10.41 -0.41
N ALA A 71 19.26 9.33 -0.78
CA ALA A 71 19.78 8.37 -1.73
C ALA A 71 20.07 9.02 -3.11
N ALA A 72 19.17 9.86 -3.61
CA ALA A 72 19.35 10.58 -4.86
C ALA A 72 20.61 11.46 -4.85
N ALA A 73 20.83 12.23 -3.77
CA ALA A 73 22.00 13.09 -3.63
C ALA A 73 23.31 12.28 -3.53
N GLU A 74 23.31 11.15 -2.82
CA GLU A 74 24.48 10.27 -2.73
C GLU A 74 24.79 9.61 -4.08
N TYR A 75 23.76 9.18 -4.83
CA TYR A 75 23.94 8.61 -6.15
C TYR A 75 24.51 9.62 -7.13
N GLU A 76 23.99 10.86 -7.13
CA GLU A 76 24.49 11.96 -7.96
C GLU A 76 25.98 12.25 -7.63
N LYS A 77 26.33 12.33 -6.35
CA LYS A 77 27.73 12.52 -5.92
C LYS A 77 28.65 11.41 -6.40
N LYS A 78 28.16 10.16 -6.41
CA LYS A 78 28.93 8.96 -6.79
C LYS A 78 29.10 8.83 -8.30
N THR A 79 28.08 9.19 -9.09
CA THR A 79 27.99 8.84 -10.52
C THR A 79 27.93 10.04 -11.45
N GLY A 80 27.63 11.22 -10.94
CA GLY A 80 27.31 12.41 -11.74
C GLY A 80 25.89 12.37 -12.37
N ILE A 81 25.09 11.33 -12.08
CA ILE A 81 23.72 11.19 -12.59
C ILE A 81 22.76 11.80 -11.57
N LYS A 82 22.04 12.83 -11.96
CA LYS A 82 21.02 13.45 -11.12
C LYS A 82 19.76 12.59 -11.10
N VAL A 83 19.21 12.31 -9.90
CA VAL A 83 17.92 11.64 -9.74
C VAL A 83 16.88 12.65 -9.29
N VAL A 84 15.88 12.90 -10.11
CA VAL A 84 14.74 13.80 -9.81
C VAL A 84 13.56 12.98 -9.35
N ILE A 85 13.03 13.28 -8.17
CA ILE A 85 11.93 12.54 -7.54
C ILE A 85 10.68 13.40 -7.58
N ASP A 86 9.65 12.90 -8.27
CA ASP A 86 8.30 13.42 -8.21
C ASP A 86 7.47 12.50 -7.30
N THR A 87 6.68 13.08 -6.40
CA THR A 87 5.86 12.31 -5.46
C THR A 87 4.37 12.58 -5.70
N VAL A 88 3.59 11.50 -5.74
CA VAL A 88 2.14 11.53 -5.89
C VAL A 88 1.49 10.56 -4.89
N PRO A 89 0.18 10.71 -4.59
CA PRO A 89 -0.56 9.66 -3.88
C PRO A 89 -0.53 8.32 -4.64
N PRO A 90 -0.59 7.17 -3.94
CA PRO A 90 -0.56 5.84 -4.57
C PRO A 90 -1.61 5.66 -5.66
N ASP A 91 -2.84 6.15 -5.43
CA ASP A 91 -3.95 6.04 -6.38
C ASP A 91 -3.72 6.81 -7.69
N ASP A 92 -2.85 7.83 -7.68
CA ASP A 92 -2.54 8.66 -8.84
C ASP A 92 -1.33 8.15 -9.66
N ALA A 93 -0.51 7.27 -9.09
CA ALA A 93 0.79 6.90 -9.64
C ALA A 93 0.69 6.31 -11.05
N TYR A 94 -0.23 5.37 -11.26
CA TYR A 94 -0.41 4.74 -12.57
C TYR A 94 -0.88 5.73 -13.64
N ASN A 95 -1.87 6.55 -13.34
CA ASN A 95 -2.40 7.56 -14.26
C ASN A 95 -1.35 8.61 -14.62
N LYS A 96 -0.55 9.03 -13.63
CA LYS A 96 0.58 9.94 -13.83
C LYS A 96 1.62 9.34 -14.77
N LEU A 97 1.95 8.06 -14.54
CA LEU A 97 2.92 7.33 -15.36
C LEU A 97 2.44 7.19 -16.80
N GLN A 98 1.19 6.79 -17.01
CA GLN A 98 0.59 6.68 -18.34
C GLN A 98 0.56 8.01 -19.08
N SER A 99 0.16 9.08 -18.41
CA SER A 99 0.14 10.43 -18.97
C SER A 99 1.53 10.89 -19.41
N ALA A 100 2.56 10.61 -18.61
CA ALA A 100 3.95 10.92 -18.94
C ALA A 100 4.46 10.10 -20.13
N ILE A 101 4.12 8.82 -20.21
CA ILE A 101 4.45 7.95 -21.35
C ILE A 101 3.79 8.49 -22.65
N ALA A 102 2.50 8.84 -22.59
CA ALA A 102 1.76 9.38 -23.72
C ALA A 102 2.34 10.73 -24.20
N ALA A 103 2.83 11.55 -23.29
CA ALA A 103 3.48 12.83 -23.58
C ALA A 103 4.94 12.72 -24.05
N GLY A 104 5.52 11.50 -24.08
CA GLY A 104 6.94 11.31 -24.42
C GLY A 104 7.91 11.84 -23.36
N THR A 105 7.44 12.10 -22.12
CA THR A 105 8.21 12.61 -20.99
C THR A 105 8.27 11.61 -19.85
N SER A 106 8.39 10.33 -20.17
CA SER A 106 8.28 9.23 -19.20
C SER A 106 9.24 9.37 -18.03
N TYR A 107 8.87 8.71 -16.93
CA TYR A 107 9.78 8.41 -15.82
C TYR A 107 10.67 7.22 -16.21
N ASP A 108 11.79 7.07 -15.50
CA ASP A 108 12.76 5.98 -15.67
C ASP A 108 12.56 4.90 -14.61
N VAL A 109 12.13 5.30 -13.42
CA VAL A 109 11.73 4.42 -12.32
C VAL A 109 10.36 4.87 -11.83
N GLY A 110 9.50 3.95 -11.45
CA GLY A 110 8.19 4.25 -10.90
C GLY A 110 7.82 3.32 -9.75
N THR A 111 6.90 3.79 -8.91
CA THR A 111 6.23 2.98 -7.88
C THR A 111 4.83 2.61 -8.38
N LEU A 112 4.47 1.34 -8.24
CA LEU A 112 3.14 0.82 -8.51
C LEU A 112 2.64 -0.03 -7.34
N ALA A 113 1.34 0.07 -7.04
CA ALA A 113 0.68 -0.64 -5.96
C ALA A 113 -0.18 -1.83 -6.43
N PHE A 114 -0.36 -2.02 -7.74
CA PHE A 114 -1.24 -3.05 -8.29
C PHE A 114 -0.56 -3.87 -9.38
N GLY A 115 -0.64 -5.20 -9.26
CA GLY A 115 -0.06 -6.13 -10.22
C GLY A 115 -0.67 -6.00 -11.62
N GLY A 116 -1.97 -5.69 -11.71
CA GLY A 116 -2.64 -5.43 -12.98
C GLY A 116 -2.02 -4.26 -13.76
N HIS A 117 -1.59 -3.20 -13.08
CA HIS A 117 -0.90 -2.07 -13.70
C HIS A 117 0.48 -2.48 -14.24
N VAL A 118 1.21 -3.32 -13.50
CA VAL A 118 2.48 -3.89 -13.98
C VAL A 118 2.27 -4.71 -15.24
N LEU A 119 1.23 -5.56 -15.24
CA LEU A 119 0.90 -6.39 -16.40
C LEU A 119 0.57 -5.55 -17.63
N LEU A 120 -0.25 -4.49 -17.49
CA LEU A 120 -0.60 -3.58 -18.60
C LEU A 120 0.64 -2.90 -19.20
N LEU A 121 1.54 -2.39 -18.35
CA LEU A 121 2.77 -1.75 -18.83
C LEU A 121 3.72 -2.75 -19.45
N GLN A 122 3.80 -3.98 -18.93
CA GLN A 122 4.60 -5.04 -19.52
C GLN A 122 4.08 -5.45 -20.90
N GLN A 123 2.77 -5.63 -21.06
CA GLN A 123 2.15 -5.94 -22.35
C GLN A 123 2.36 -4.84 -23.40
N ALA A 124 2.48 -3.59 -22.96
CA ALA A 124 2.78 -2.43 -23.81
C ALA A 124 4.29 -2.23 -24.05
N ASP A 125 5.15 -3.17 -23.65
CA ASP A 125 6.63 -3.09 -23.76
C ASP A 125 7.22 -1.84 -23.07
N LYS A 126 6.63 -1.43 -21.96
CA LYS A 126 7.06 -0.24 -21.21
C LYS A 126 7.94 -0.55 -20.01
N LEU A 127 8.18 -1.83 -19.68
CA LEU A 127 8.97 -2.23 -18.52
C LEU A 127 10.20 -3.03 -18.92
N VAL A 128 11.22 -2.95 -18.06
CA VAL A 128 12.47 -3.73 -18.13
C VAL A 128 12.42 -4.82 -17.05
N PRO A 129 12.83 -6.06 -17.35
CA PRO A 129 12.90 -7.12 -16.35
C PRO A 129 13.87 -6.80 -15.21
N LEU A 130 13.43 -7.06 -13.99
CA LEU A 130 14.20 -6.94 -12.74
C LEU A 130 14.60 -8.31 -12.17
N THR A 131 14.46 -9.37 -12.94
CA THR A 131 14.64 -10.77 -12.51
C THR A 131 15.99 -10.99 -11.83
N LYS A 132 17.09 -10.47 -12.40
CA LYS A 132 18.43 -10.59 -11.81
C LYS A 132 18.52 -9.95 -10.43
N LEU A 133 17.92 -8.77 -10.25
CA LEU A 133 17.88 -8.06 -8.97
C LEU A 133 17.03 -8.82 -7.95
N VAL A 134 15.84 -9.26 -8.36
CA VAL A 134 14.89 -9.99 -7.50
C VAL A 134 15.51 -11.31 -7.01
N GLN A 135 16.17 -12.08 -7.89
CA GLN A 135 16.77 -13.38 -7.55
C GLN A 135 17.95 -13.31 -6.57
N ARG A 136 18.47 -12.13 -6.29
CA ARG A 136 19.57 -11.94 -5.30
C ARG A 136 19.09 -12.06 -3.85
N HIS A 137 17.78 -12.08 -3.61
CA HIS A 137 17.17 -11.96 -2.27
C HIS A 137 16.30 -13.17 -1.93
N LYS A 138 16.02 -13.35 -0.63
CA LYS A 138 15.12 -14.38 -0.13
C LYS A 138 13.74 -13.80 0.13
N TRP A 139 12.77 -14.30 -0.58
CA TRP A 139 11.38 -13.83 -0.50
C TRP A 139 10.50 -14.78 0.31
N GLY A 140 9.42 -14.26 0.86
CA GLY A 140 8.35 -15.06 1.41
C GLY A 140 7.68 -15.92 0.33
N PRO A 141 6.98 -17.00 0.71
CA PRO A 141 6.25 -17.82 -0.26
C PRO A 141 5.12 -16.99 -0.91
N ASN A 142 4.91 -17.18 -2.20
CA ASN A 142 3.85 -16.54 -3.00
C ASN A 142 3.91 -14.99 -3.02
N ILE A 143 5.11 -14.43 -2.89
CA ILE A 143 5.35 -12.98 -2.89
C ILE A 143 5.62 -12.43 -4.29
N LEU A 144 6.29 -13.22 -5.12
CA LEU A 144 6.67 -12.80 -6.45
C LEU A 144 5.64 -13.26 -7.49
N PHE A 145 5.35 -12.41 -8.43
CA PHE A 145 4.43 -12.66 -9.52
C PHE A 145 5.16 -12.48 -10.86
N PRO A 146 5.90 -13.51 -11.35
CA PRO A 146 6.59 -13.43 -12.62
C PRO A 146 5.59 -13.40 -13.78
N ILE A 147 5.85 -12.56 -14.77
CA ILE A 147 5.10 -12.50 -16.03
C ILE A 147 5.94 -13.18 -17.10
N LYS A 148 5.47 -14.29 -17.64
CA LYS A 148 6.21 -15.12 -18.62
C LYS A 148 7.62 -15.53 -18.14
N GLY A 149 7.75 -15.80 -16.85
CA GLY A 149 9.02 -16.21 -16.23
C GLY A 149 9.96 -15.08 -15.81
N GLU A 150 9.62 -13.82 -16.08
CA GLU A 150 10.42 -12.65 -15.74
C GLU A 150 9.72 -11.81 -14.66
N ASN A 151 10.50 -11.23 -13.73
CA ASN A 151 9.99 -10.30 -12.74
C ASN A 151 10.16 -8.86 -13.24
N TYR A 152 9.07 -8.12 -13.36
CA TYR A 152 9.06 -6.71 -13.77
C TYR A 152 8.84 -5.75 -12.60
N TRP A 153 8.67 -6.28 -11.42
CA TRP A 153 8.35 -5.55 -10.21
C TRP A 153 9.26 -5.99 -9.08
N TYR A 154 9.85 -5.03 -8.35
CA TYR A 154 10.57 -5.28 -7.12
C TYR A 154 9.68 -4.87 -5.95
N PRO A 155 8.98 -5.81 -5.29
CA PRO A 155 8.17 -5.50 -4.12
C PRO A 155 9.06 -4.96 -3.01
N TYR A 156 8.78 -3.76 -2.51
CA TYR A 156 9.58 -3.21 -1.42
C TYR A 156 8.89 -3.34 -0.06
N ASP A 157 7.57 -3.40 -0.04
CA ASP A 157 6.81 -3.66 1.18
C ASP A 157 5.60 -4.55 0.94
N TYR A 158 5.06 -5.08 2.04
CA TYR A 158 3.79 -5.77 2.15
C TYR A 158 3.03 -5.21 3.33
N ASN A 159 1.81 -4.78 3.10
CA ASN A 159 0.92 -4.28 4.12
C ASN A 159 -0.04 -5.40 4.53
N PHE A 160 0.45 -6.41 5.28
CA PHE A 160 -0.44 -7.42 5.84
C PHE A 160 -1.49 -6.78 6.72
N CYS A 161 -2.74 -7.19 6.57
CA CYS A 161 -3.84 -6.75 7.38
C CYS A 161 -4.19 -7.81 8.43
N TRP A 162 -4.37 -7.35 9.65
CA TRP A 162 -4.81 -8.15 10.79
C TRP A 162 -5.75 -7.33 11.67
N MET A 163 -6.21 -7.91 12.78
CA MET A 163 -7.07 -7.24 13.75
C MET A 163 -6.26 -6.67 14.90
N TYR A 164 -6.48 -5.40 15.20
CA TYR A 164 -6.05 -4.79 16.47
C TYR A 164 -7.20 -4.78 17.47
N TYR A 165 -6.88 -4.86 18.77
CA TYR A 165 -7.86 -4.80 19.85
C TYR A 165 -7.33 -4.11 21.09
N ARG A 166 -8.21 -3.62 21.94
CA ARG A 166 -7.95 -2.98 23.22
C ARG A 166 -7.83 -4.05 24.31
N LYS A 167 -6.59 -4.43 24.70
CA LYS A 167 -6.29 -5.40 25.75
C LYS A 167 -6.89 -5.03 27.10
N ASP A 168 -6.83 -3.75 27.46
CA ASP A 168 -7.37 -3.24 28.71
C ASP A 168 -8.90 -3.40 28.79
N LEU A 169 -9.63 -3.16 27.72
CA LEU A 169 -11.09 -3.38 27.68
C LEU A 169 -11.43 -4.87 27.74
N TYR A 170 -10.63 -5.70 27.07
CA TYR A 170 -10.79 -7.17 27.15
C TYR A 170 -10.59 -7.68 28.56
N GLN A 171 -9.53 -7.22 29.26
CA GLN A 171 -9.28 -7.57 30.65
C GLN A 171 -10.42 -7.10 31.56
N GLN A 172 -10.90 -5.87 31.39
CA GLN A 172 -12.00 -5.31 32.19
C GLN A 172 -13.29 -6.13 32.06
N LYS A 173 -13.59 -6.63 30.85
CA LYS A 173 -14.82 -7.39 30.56
C LYS A 173 -14.62 -8.92 30.67
N GLY A 174 -13.41 -9.41 30.95
CA GLY A 174 -13.12 -10.85 30.99
C GLY A 174 -13.23 -11.54 29.64
N LEU A 175 -13.01 -10.82 28.51
CA LEU A 175 -13.13 -11.33 27.17
C LEU A 175 -11.88 -12.11 26.75
N LYS A 176 -12.06 -13.04 25.83
CA LYS A 176 -10.97 -13.78 25.15
C LYS A 176 -10.79 -13.28 23.72
N VAL A 177 -9.57 -13.35 23.20
CA VAL A 177 -9.29 -13.05 21.79
C VAL A 177 -10.12 -13.96 20.90
N PRO A 178 -10.93 -13.40 19.97
CA PRO A 178 -11.83 -14.21 19.17
C PRO A 178 -11.09 -14.94 18.06
N THR A 179 -11.45 -16.18 17.82
CA THR A 179 -11.01 -16.94 16.65
C THR A 179 -12.11 -17.08 15.62
N THR A 180 -13.38 -16.90 16.04
CA THR A 180 -14.53 -17.00 15.15
C THR A 180 -15.30 -15.68 15.01
N TRP A 181 -16.04 -15.54 13.91
CA TRP A 181 -16.92 -14.39 13.67
C TRP A 181 -17.99 -14.19 14.76
N ASP A 182 -18.56 -15.28 15.28
CA ASP A 182 -19.54 -15.18 16.35
C ASP A 182 -18.91 -14.63 17.64
N GLN A 183 -17.75 -15.15 18.05
CA GLN A 183 -17.01 -14.60 19.18
C GLN A 183 -16.63 -13.13 18.98
N MET A 184 -16.23 -12.76 17.76
CA MET A 184 -15.91 -11.37 17.42
C MET A 184 -17.12 -10.46 17.55
N ALA A 185 -18.28 -10.89 17.04
CA ALA A 185 -19.53 -10.13 17.13
C ALA A 185 -19.99 -9.97 18.59
N GLU A 186 -19.88 -11.03 19.40
CA GLU A 186 -20.20 -10.98 20.85
C GLU A 186 -19.27 -10.01 21.59
N ASN A 187 -17.95 -10.09 21.33
CA ASN A 187 -16.99 -9.17 21.94
C ASN A 187 -17.26 -7.73 21.50
N CYS A 188 -17.54 -7.46 20.23
CA CYS A 188 -17.89 -6.13 19.75
C CYS A 188 -19.15 -5.59 20.43
N LYS A 189 -20.18 -6.42 20.58
CA LYS A 189 -21.41 -6.06 21.30
C LYS A 189 -21.13 -5.70 22.76
N ALA A 190 -20.33 -6.52 23.48
CA ALA A 190 -19.98 -6.30 24.88
C ALA A 190 -19.16 -5.02 25.10
N LEU A 191 -18.44 -4.55 24.08
CA LEU A 191 -17.59 -3.36 24.11
C LEU A 191 -18.27 -2.13 23.52
N THR A 192 -19.54 -2.23 23.09
CA THR A 192 -20.31 -1.12 22.55
C THR A 192 -21.17 -0.53 23.67
N GLU A 193 -20.64 0.49 24.36
CA GLU A 193 -21.31 1.17 25.47
C GLU A 193 -20.75 2.58 25.66
N GLY A 194 -21.53 3.48 26.27
CA GLY A 194 -21.07 4.81 26.69
C GLY A 194 -20.53 5.68 25.54
N GLY A 195 -21.07 5.56 24.33
CA GLY A 195 -20.61 6.30 23.15
C GLY A 195 -19.33 5.74 22.51
N LYS A 196 -18.87 4.58 22.97
CA LYS A 196 -17.78 3.79 22.35
C LYS A 196 -18.36 2.61 21.59
N TYR A 197 -17.61 2.12 20.63
CA TYR A 197 -18.05 1.09 19.68
C TYR A 197 -17.11 -0.11 19.66
N GLY A 198 -17.67 -1.26 19.36
CA GLY A 198 -16.92 -2.50 19.32
C GLY A 198 -15.88 -2.54 18.19
N VAL A 199 -16.21 -2.00 17.00
CA VAL A 199 -15.32 -2.10 15.84
C VAL A 199 -15.48 -0.90 14.91
N GLY A 200 -14.39 -0.43 14.33
CA GLY A 200 -14.36 0.51 13.21
C GLY A 200 -14.14 -0.26 11.90
N HIS A 201 -15.18 -0.38 11.08
CA HIS A 201 -15.09 -1.04 9.79
C HIS A 201 -15.81 -0.22 8.71
N PRO A 202 -15.08 0.36 7.73
CA PRO A 202 -15.69 1.06 6.61
C PRO A 202 -16.61 0.15 5.83
N VAL A 203 -17.73 0.68 5.36
CA VAL A 203 -18.72 -0.06 4.56
C VAL A 203 -19.15 0.72 3.31
N GLY A 204 -18.43 1.80 2.98
CA GLY A 204 -18.65 2.60 1.76
C GLY A 204 -18.10 1.95 0.51
N ALA A 205 -18.50 2.43 -0.67
CA ALA A 205 -17.92 2.01 -1.94
C ALA A 205 -16.54 2.68 -2.14
N ASN A 206 -15.53 2.20 -1.43
CA ASN A 206 -14.16 2.70 -1.47
C ASN A 206 -13.13 1.59 -1.17
N ALA A 207 -11.86 1.89 -1.47
CA ALA A 207 -10.78 0.93 -1.32
C ALA A 207 -10.58 0.44 0.13
N ALA A 208 -10.75 1.31 1.14
CA ALA A 208 -10.58 0.94 2.55
C ALA A 208 -11.61 -0.12 2.97
N ALA A 209 -12.89 0.11 2.64
CA ALA A 209 -13.96 -0.83 2.95
C ALA A 209 -13.73 -2.20 2.27
N GLN A 210 -13.34 -2.17 0.99
CA GLN A 210 -13.12 -3.39 0.24
C GLN A 210 -11.90 -4.17 0.74
N TRP A 211 -10.78 -3.48 0.97
CA TRP A 211 -9.56 -4.09 1.47
C TRP A 211 -9.75 -4.74 2.86
N MET A 212 -10.44 -4.07 3.78
CA MET A 212 -10.72 -4.62 5.11
C MET A 212 -11.73 -5.77 5.06
N SER A 213 -12.75 -5.69 4.17
CA SER A 213 -13.77 -6.72 4.02
C SER A 213 -13.21 -8.02 3.46
N ILE A 214 -12.31 -7.93 2.47
CA ILE A 214 -11.77 -9.12 1.82
C ILE A 214 -10.90 -9.95 2.77
N GLY A 215 -10.28 -9.32 3.78
CA GLY A 215 -9.54 -10.02 4.82
C GLY A 215 -10.37 -11.05 5.58
N TYR A 216 -11.57 -10.69 5.97
CA TYR A 216 -12.52 -11.62 6.61
C TYR A 216 -12.99 -12.74 5.66
N MET A 217 -13.29 -12.38 4.41
CA MET A 217 -13.77 -13.34 3.42
C MET A 217 -12.69 -14.37 3.09
N TRP A 218 -11.48 -13.93 2.87
CA TRP A 218 -10.37 -14.84 2.56
C TRP A 218 -9.94 -15.67 3.75
N ALA A 219 -9.99 -15.13 4.98
CA ALA A 219 -9.78 -15.91 6.18
C ALA A 219 -10.74 -17.12 6.27
N ASP A 220 -11.98 -16.99 5.79
CA ASP A 220 -12.99 -18.06 5.70
C ASP A 220 -12.86 -18.92 4.42
N GLY A 221 -11.80 -18.71 3.63
CA GLY A 221 -11.55 -19.47 2.41
C GLY A 221 -12.50 -19.12 1.26
N VAL A 222 -13.04 -17.90 1.23
CA VAL A 222 -13.77 -17.39 0.05
C VAL A 222 -12.77 -17.18 -1.08
N ARG A 223 -13.19 -17.55 -2.28
CA ARG A 223 -12.50 -17.22 -3.54
C ARG A 223 -13.51 -16.60 -4.49
N MET A 224 -13.08 -15.57 -5.21
CA MET A 224 -13.89 -14.92 -6.24
C MET A 224 -13.75 -15.64 -7.57
N LEU A 225 -12.55 -16.08 -7.90
CA LEU A 225 -12.16 -16.71 -9.15
C LEU A 225 -11.55 -18.10 -8.92
N ASP A 226 -11.72 -19.01 -9.86
CA ASP A 226 -10.99 -20.27 -9.91
C ASP A 226 -9.60 -20.07 -10.58
N ASN A 227 -8.85 -21.18 -10.72
CA ASN A 227 -7.51 -21.13 -11.34
C ASN A 227 -7.53 -20.86 -12.86
N ASN A 228 -8.72 -20.86 -13.49
CA ASN A 228 -8.91 -20.46 -14.88
C ASN A 228 -9.51 -19.04 -14.98
N TYR A 229 -9.54 -18.31 -13.87
CA TYR A 229 -10.13 -16.97 -13.76
C TYR A 229 -11.63 -16.91 -14.09
N LYS A 230 -12.32 -18.03 -13.92
CA LYS A 230 -13.78 -18.07 -14.00
C LYS A 230 -14.37 -17.61 -12.66
N LEU A 231 -15.39 -16.76 -12.72
CA LEU A 231 -16.11 -16.31 -11.53
C LEU A 231 -16.78 -17.50 -10.84
N ILE A 232 -16.51 -17.67 -9.54
CA ILE A 232 -17.06 -18.75 -8.71
C ILE A 232 -17.74 -18.25 -7.45
N VAL A 233 -17.75 -16.96 -7.19
CA VAL A 233 -18.25 -16.36 -5.94
C VAL A 233 -19.71 -16.73 -5.61
N ASP A 234 -20.52 -17.01 -6.61
CA ASP A 234 -21.92 -17.40 -6.49
C ASP A 234 -22.20 -18.90 -6.78
N ASN A 235 -21.16 -19.73 -6.89
CA ASN A 235 -21.31 -21.16 -7.04
C ASN A 235 -21.79 -21.85 -5.73
N ALA A 236 -22.08 -23.14 -5.80
CA ALA A 236 -22.61 -23.91 -4.66
C ALA A 236 -21.64 -23.97 -3.46
N GLU A 237 -20.33 -23.81 -3.67
CA GLU A 237 -19.31 -23.83 -2.61
C GLU A 237 -19.10 -22.44 -2.00
N MET A 238 -18.94 -21.39 -2.82
CA MET A 238 -18.55 -20.06 -2.37
C MET A 238 -19.72 -19.21 -1.90
N LYS A 239 -20.88 -19.30 -2.57
CA LYS A 239 -22.06 -18.51 -2.20
C LYS A 239 -22.43 -18.65 -0.71
N PRO A 240 -22.51 -19.87 -0.11
CA PRO A 240 -22.80 -19.99 1.32
C PRO A 240 -21.77 -19.30 2.23
N LYS A 241 -20.49 -19.26 1.85
CA LYS A 241 -19.44 -18.58 2.62
C LYS A 241 -19.63 -17.06 2.57
N VAL A 242 -19.90 -16.50 1.39
CA VAL A 242 -20.16 -15.07 1.22
C VAL A 242 -21.44 -14.65 1.96
N VAL A 243 -22.49 -15.46 1.89
CA VAL A 243 -23.73 -15.23 2.68
C VAL A 243 -23.42 -15.16 4.17
N ARG A 244 -22.66 -16.13 4.71
CA ARG A 244 -22.23 -16.08 6.13
C ARG A 244 -21.46 -14.82 6.48
N TYR A 245 -20.58 -14.36 5.58
CA TYR A 245 -19.87 -13.11 5.77
C TYR A 245 -20.81 -11.90 5.84
N LEU A 246 -21.78 -11.80 4.92
CA LEU A 246 -22.74 -10.70 4.93
C LEU A 246 -23.64 -10.73 6.19
N GLU A 247 -24.05 -11.91 6.66
CA GLU A 247 -24.76 -12.05 7.94
C GLU A 247 -23.87 -11.69 9.15
N PHE A 248 -22.58 -12.01 9.11
CA PHE A 248 -21.62 -11.54 10.12
C PHE A 248 -21.54 -10.01 10.13
N MET A 249 -21.44 -9.35 8.96
CA MET A 249 -21.43 -7.88 8.87
C MET A 249 -22.72 -7.28 9.46
N LYS A 250 -23.87 -7.94 9.26
CA LYS A 250 -25.14 -7.53 9.87
C LYS A 250 -25.11 -7.62 11.40
N LYS A 251 -24.48 -8.68 11.95
CA LYS A 251 -24.26 -8.80 13.40
C LYS A 251 -23.32 -7.72 13.95
N LEU A 252 -22.30 -7.33 13.18
CA LEU A 252 -21.32 -6.30 13.58
C LEU A 252 -21.88 -4.86 13.50
N ALA A 253 -22.80 -4.60 12.58
CA ALA A 253 -23.26 -3.24 12.27
C ALA A 253 -23.71 -2.44 13.49
N PRO A 254 -24.46 -2.97 14.49
CA PRO A 254 -24.84 -2.25 15.69
C PRO A 254 -23.65 -1.85 16.58
N SER A 255 -22.49 -2.47 16.37
CA SER A 255 -21.25 -2.19 17.12
C SER A 255 -20.28 -1.28 16.37
N MET A 256 -20.71 -0.68 15.27
CA MET A 256 -19.93 0.27 14.47
C MET A 256 -20.38 1.71 14.75
N PRO A 257 -19.48 2.70 14.69
CA PRO A 257 -19.85 4.11 14.70
C PRO A 257 -20.79 4.47 13.56
N GLN A 258 -21.55 5.54 13.72
CA GLN A 258 -22.30 6.12 12.60
C GLN A 258 -21.34 6.67 11.53
N GLY A 259 -21.80 6.76 10.28
CA GLY A 259 -21.02 7.34 9.18
C GLY A 259 -19.97 6.43 8.56
N MET A 260 -19.98 5.11 8.88
CA MET A 260 -19.01 4.17 8.30
C MET A 260 -19.13 4.00 6.79
N THR A 261 -20.20 4.47 6.17
CA THR A 261 -20.33 4.55 4.68
C THR A 261 -19.40 5.62 4.06
N GLN A 262 -18.96 6.61 4.87
CA GLN A 262 -18.01 7.65 4.43
C GLN A 262 -16.61 7.43 5.01
N ALA A 263 -16.42 6.39 5.80
CA ALA A 263 -15.15 6.11 6.46
C ALA A 263 -14.10 5.62 5.45
N LEU A 264 -12.89 6.13 5.61
CA LEU A 264 -11.67 5.77 4.87
C LEU A 264 -10.61 5.22 5.84
N PHE A 265 -9.43 4.87 5.32
CA PHE A 265 -8.30 4.41 6.15
C PHE A 265 -7.99 5.34 7.33
N GLY A 266 -7.90 6.66 7.08
CA GLY A 266 -7.64 7.66 8.12
C GLY A 266 -8.73 7.75 9.18
N THR A 267 -9.98 7.46 8.84
CA THR A 267 -11.10 7.44 9.79
C THR A 267 -10.91 6.34 10.84
N VAL A 268 -10.56 5.13 10.42
CA VAL A 268 -10.33 4.00 11.33
C VAL A 268 -9.13 4.28 12.26
N LEU A 269 -8.04 4.82 11.72
CA LEU A 269 -6.87 5.24 12.51
C LEU A 269 -7.25 6.29 13.57
N GLY A 270 -7.99 7.33 13.17
CA GLY A 270 -8.44 8.39 14.07
C GLY A 270 -9.39 7.88 15.16
N GLN A 271 -10.32 7.02 14.81
CA GLN A 271 -11.26 6.42 15.76
C GLN A 271 -10.55 5.54 16.79
N TYR A 272 -9.57 4.73 16.34
CA TYR A 272 -8.83 3.87 17.26
C TYR A 272 -7.90 4.68 18.17
N SER A 273 -7.10 5.59 17.62
CA SER A 273 -6.20 6.45 18.39
C SER A 273 -6.96 7.40 19.32
N GLY A 274 -8.18 7.80 18.95
CA GLY A 274 -9.11 8.56 19.83
C GLY A 274 -9.81 7.70 20.88
N GLY A 275 -9.58 6.37 20.94
CA GLY A 275 -10.22 5.46 21.87
C GLY A 275 -11.71 5.28 21.67
N GLN A 276 -12.24 5.61 20.49
CA GLN A 276 -13.65 5.51 20.14
C GLN A 276 -14.07 4.09 19.79
N ILE A 277 -13.16 3.29 19.23
CA ILE A 277 -13.41 1.90 18.83
C ILE A 277 -12.49 0.94 19.58
N ALA A 278 -12.98 -0.28 19.83
CA ALA A 278 -12.24 -1.31 20.54
C ALA A 278 -11.44 -2.23 19.60
N HIS A 279 -11.88 -2.37 18.35
CA HIS A 279 -11.20 -3.16 17.32
C HIS A 279 -11.04 -2.37 16.02
N ALA A 280 -9.93 -2.63 15.33
CA ALA A 280 -9.65 -2.11 14.01
C ALA A 280 -8.97 -3.16 13.12
N PRO A 281 -9.51 -3.48 11.92
CA PRO A 281 -8.75 -4.17 10.89
C PRO A 281 -7.75 -3.18 10.28
N TYR A 282 -6.45 -3.45 10.40
CA TYR A 282 -5.41 -2.58 9.84
C TYR A 282 -4.06 -3.28 9.71
N ALA A 283 -3.11 -2.60 9.02
CA ALA A 283 -1.70 -2.98 8.95
C ALA A 283 -0.85 -2.24 10.02
N GLY A 284 0.46 -2.36 9.96
CA GLY A 284 1.39 -1.84 10.96
C GLY A 284 1.34 -0.34 11.21
N ARG A 285 0.85 0.46 10.26
CA ARG A 285 0.68 1.93 10.42
C ARG A 285 -0.16 2.33 11.63
N LEU A 286 -1.07 1.47 12.09
CA LEU A 286 -1.87 1.78 13.27
C LEU A 286 -0.98 1.99 14.51
N ILE A 287 0.01 1.14 14.72
CA ILE A 287 0.94 1.28 15.86
C ILE A 287 1.80 2.55 15.71
N GLU A 288 2.25 2.89 14.50
CA GLU A 288 3.00 4.15 14.26
C GLU A 288 2.16 5.38 14.62
N VAL A 289 0.87 5.37 14.25
CA VAL A 289 -0.06 6.44 14.63
C VAL A 289 -0.27 6.50 16.14
N LEU A 290 -0.33 5.38 16.84
CA LEU A 290 -0.43 5.37 18.30
C LEU A 290 0.84 5.91 18.95
N GLU A 291 2.02 5.55 18.47
CA GLU A 291 3.30 6.08 18.99
C GLU A 291 3.38 7.60 18.89
N ASP A 292 2.84 8.17 17.81
CA ASP A 292 2.83 9.62 17.57
C ASP A 292 1.72 10.35 18.34
N LYS A 293 0.48 9.81 18.29
CA LYS A 293 -0.73 10.57 18.71
C LYS A 293 -1.36 10.09 20.01
N ALA A 294 -1.15 8.83 20.39
CA ALA A 294 -1.80 8.22 21.55
C ALA A 294 -0.89 7.18 22.22
N PRO A 295 0.32 7.56 22.69
CA PRO A 295 1.33 6.62 23.21
C PRO A 295 0.80 5.80 24.40
N ASP A 296 -0.15 6.32 25.18
CA ASP A 296 -0.81 5.60 26.27
C ASP A 296 -1.65 4.39 25.81
N LEU A 297 -2.03 4.35 24.54
CA LEU A 297 -2.77 3.23 23.96
C LEU A 297 -1.86 2.12 23.42
N VAL A 298 -0.59 2.39 23.19
CA VAL A 298 0.36 1.41 22.64
C VAL A 298 0.39 0.15 23.50
N ALA A 299 0.67 0.29 24.81
CA ALA A 299 0.71 -0.85 25.72
C ALA A 299 -0.66 -1.55 25.91
N LYS A 300 -1.75 -0.84 25.65
CA LYS A 300 -3.13 -1.33 25.75
C LYS A 300 -3.62 -1.99 24.43
N THR A 301 -2.83 -1.94 23.39
CA THR A 301 -3.19 -2.52 22.07
C THR A 301 -2.58 -3.91 21.92
N GLY A 302 -3.38 -4.87 21.49
CA GLY A 302 -2.98 -6.19 21.05
C GLY A 302 -3.36 -6.43 19.60
N PHE A 303 -2.98 -7.57 19.06
CA PHE A 303 -3.24 -7.94 17.68
C PHE A 303 -3.55 -9.43 17.57
N PHE A 304 -4.29 -9.82 16.55
CA PHE A 304 -4.61 -11.21 16.22
C PHE A 304 -4.99 -11.32 14.73
N MET A 305 -4.94 -12.53 14.18
CA MET A 305 -5.34 -12.79 12.79
C MET A 305 -6.83 -12.55 12.61
N TYR A 306 -7.25 -12.24 11.36
CA TYR A 306 -8.68 -12.18 11.04
C TYR A 306 -9.38 -13.46 11.51
N PRO A 307 -10.45 -13.36 12.32
CA PRO A 307 -11.29 -14.51 12.62
C PRO A 307 -12.05 -14.95 11.37
N ASP A 308 -12.39 -16.22 11.29
CA ASP A 308 -13.25 -16.80 10.26
C ASP A 308 -14.48 -17.48 10.88
N SER A 309 -15.29 -18.16 10.08
CA SER A 309 -16.45 -18.87 10.62
C SER A 309 -16.06 -20.14 11.40
N GLY A 310 -14.90 -20.73 11.16
CA GLY A 310 -14.44 -22.00 11.70
C GLY A 310 -13.20 -21.94 12.60
N GLY A 311 -12.60 -20.76 12.80
CA GLY A 311 -11.44 -20.55 13.67
C GLY A 311 -10.08 -20.95 13.08
N LYS A 312 -9.95 -21.04 11.75
CA LYS A 312 -8.73 -21.50 11.06
C LYS A 312 -7.90 -20.37 10.45
N SER A 313 -8.53 -19.27 10.02
CA SER A 313 -7.91 -18.16 9.32
C SER A 313 -7.04 -18.61 8.13
N GLN A 314 -7.69 -19.06 7.05
CA GLN A 314 -7.05 -19.80 5.95
C GLN A 314 -6.22 -18.94 5.00
N ALA A 315 -6.40 -17.62 5.01
CA ALA A 315 -5.64 -16.70 4.17
C ALA A 315 -5.42 -15.36 4.86
N VAL A 316 -4.46 -14.60 4.34
CA VAL A 316 -4.12 -13.25 4.79
C VAL A 316 -4.19 -12.32 3.60
N ASN A 317 -4.90 -11.20 3.74
CA ASN A 317 -4.85 -10.16 2.74
C ASN A 317 -3.69 -9.19 3.01
N HIS A 318 -3.18 -8.64 1.94
CA HIS A 318 -2.17 -7.60 1.97
C HIS A 318 -2.42 -6.58 0.84
N GLY A 319 -1.91 -5.38 1.02
CA GLY A 319 -1.54 -4.51 -0.07
C GLY A 319 -0.04 -4.64 -0.28
N TYR A 320 0.48 -4.28 -1.42
CA TYR A 320 1.92 -4.23 -1.64
C TYR A 320 2.28 -3.16 -2.65
N ASP A 321 3.45 -2.59 -2.44
CA ASP A 321 4.03 -1.60 -3.30
C ASP A 321 5.37 -2.08 -3.82
N GLY A 322 5.69 -1.68 -5.03
CA GLY A 322 6.96 -2.10 -5.63
C GLY A 322 7.45 -1.14 -6.69
N TRP A 323 8.73 -1.24 -6.97
CA TRP A 323 9.39 -0.44 -7.99
C TRP A 323 9.42 -1.17 -9.33
N VAL A 324 9.21 -0.39 -10.39
CA VAL A 324 9.38 -0.80 -11.78
C VAL A 324 10.43 0.07 -12.44
N VAL A 325 11.16 -0.50 -13.39
CA VAL A 325 12.05 0.25 -14.29
C VAL A 325 11.39 0.34 -15.67
N LEU A 326 11.28 1.56 -16.19
CA LEU A 326 10.67 1.79 -17.47
C LEU A 326 11.65 1.59 -18.62
N ASN A 327 11.14 1.12 -19.75
CA ASN A 327 11.90 0.93 -20.98
C ASN A 327 12.11 2.29 -21.69
N THR A 328 13.02 3.08 -21.16
CA THR A 328 13.44 4.39 -21.67
C THR A 328 14.88 4.33 -22.19
N PRO A 329 15.37 5.38 -22.86
CA PRO A 329 16.79 5.48 -23.21
C PRO A 329 17.74 5.41 -22.00
N MET A 330 17.23 5.68 -20.77
CA MET A 330 17.98 5.62 -19.51
C MET A 330 17.89 4.27 -18.79
N ARG A 331 17.31 3.23 -19.41
CA ARG A 331 17.03 1.93 -18.74
C ARG A 331 18.26 1.28 -18.10
N GLU A 332 19.43 1.36 -18.73
CA GLU A 332 20.66 0.77 -18.19
C GLU A 332 21.13 1.48 -16.92
N GLU A 333 21.06 2.82 -16.94
CA GLU A 333 21.38 3.65 -15.78
C GLU A 333 20.34 3.43 -14.66
N SER A 334 19.07 3.26 -15.02
CA SER A 334 17.99 3.01 -14.07
C SER A 334 18.15 1.66 -13.38
N LEU A 335 18.54 0.62 -14.10
CA LEU A 335 18.84 -0.68 -13.51
C LEU A 335 20.02 -0.57 -12.52
N LYS A 336 21.11 0.12 -12.89
CA LYS A 336 22.26 0.38 -12.00
C LYS A 336 21.85 1.17 -10.76
N PHE A 337 21.00 2.19 -10.93
CA PHE A 337 20.45 2.94 -9.83
C PHE A 337 19.63 2.06 -8.89
N MET A 338 18.74 1.24 -9.42
CA MET A 338 17.90 0.34 -8.61
C MET A 338 18.73 -0.71 -7.86
N GLU A 339 19.73 -1.32 -8.51
CA GLU A 339 20.64 -2.24 -7.84
C GLU A 339 21.38 -1.55 -6.69
N TRP A 340 21.97 -0.37 -6.95
CA TRP A 340 22.66 0.40 -5.93
C TRP A 340 21.74 0.86 -4.80
N PHE A 341 20.51 1.30 -5.13
CA PHE A 341 19.53 1.74 -4.15
C PHE A 341 19.10 0.58 -3.23
N VAL A 342 18.81 -0.57 -3.79
CA VAL A 342 18.44 -1.76 -3.02
C VAL A 342 19.58 -2.21 -2.11
N ASP A 343 20.82 -2.18 -2.59
CA ASP A 343 21.99 -2.61 -1.81
C ASP A 343 22.34 -1.65 -0.66
N ASN A 344 22.13 -0.35 -0.84
CA ASN A 344 22.65 0.67 0.10
C ASN A 344 21.56 1.41 0.88
N HIS A 345 20.33 1.53 0.34
CA HIS A 345 19.30 2.41 0.90
C HIS A 345 17.95 1.70 1.17
N TYR A 346 17.77 0.44 0.77
CA TYR A 346 16.52 -0.27 0.99
C TYR A 346 16.12 -0.31 2.47
N ILE A 347 17.05 -0.65 3.37
CA ILE A 347 16.81 -0.65 4.81
C ILE A 347 16.43 0.75 5.32
N ASN A 348 17.15 1.79 4.88
CA ASN A 348 16.84 3.17 5.27
C ASN A 348 15.47 3.63 4.76
N PHE A 349 15.06 3.14 3.59
CA PHE A 349 13.73 3.41 3.04
C PHE A 349 12.65 2.71 3.88
N LEU A 350 12.83 1.44 4.25
CA LEU A 350 11.91 0.74 5.15
C LEU A 350 11.81 1.42 6.52
N HIS A 351 12.92 1.95 7.05
CA HIS A 351 12.94 2.70 8.31
C HIS A 351 12.15 4.01 8.27
N SER A 352 11.79 4.51 7.10
CA SER A 352 10.97 5.71 6.99
C SER A 352 9.50 5.49 7.42
N ALA A 353 9.05 4.22 7.45
CA ALA A 353 7.78 3.80 8.04
C ALA A 353 7.93 2.34 8.54
N PRO A 354 8.65 2.13 9.67
CA PRO A 354 9.29 0.85 10.02
C PRO A 354 8.33 -0.29 10.34
N LEU A 355 7.10 0.01 10.75
CA LEU A 355 6.06 -0.99 11.01
C LEU A 355 5.00 -1.05 9.91
N HIS A 356 4.89 0.02 9.11
CA HIS A 356 4.01 0.05 7.95
C HIS A 356 4.62 -0.66 6.75
N MET A 357 5.86 -0.30 6.38
CA MET A 357 6.60 -0.95 5.31
C MET A 357 7.15 -2.30 5.78
N GLN A 358 6.30 -3.32 5.75
CA GLN A 358 6.66 -4.66 6.19
C GLN A 358 7.49 -5.34 5.10
N PRO A 359 8.71 -5.80 5.41
CA PRO A 359 9.57 -6.40 4.38
C PRO A 359 8.95 -7.65 3.76
N PRO A 360 8.82 -7.75 2.43
CA PRO A 360 8.44 -9.01 1.76
C PRO A 360 9.60 -10.00 1.69
N ARG A 361 10.81 -9.54 1.99
CA ARG A 361 12.04 -10.31 2.03
C ARG A 361 12.26 -10.91 3.41
N ILE A 362 12.37 -12.25 3.48
CA ILE A 362 12.58 -12.97 4.75
C ILE A 362 13.94 -12.59 5.38
N ASP A 363 14.97 -12.38 4.55
CA ASP A 363 16.32 -12.05 5.02
C ASP A 363 16.39 -10.70 5.76
N VAL A 364 15.48 -9.78 5.51
CA VAL A 364 15.42 -8.48 6.20
C VAL A 364 15.02 -8.63 7.66
N TYR A 365 14.12 -9.55 7.98
CA TYR A 365 13.72 -9.80 9.38
C TYR A 365 14.87 -10.27 10.28
N ASP A 366 15.93 -10.80 9.70
CA ASP A 366 17.14 -11.25 10.41
C ASP A 366 18.31 -10.28 10.23
N ASP A 367 18.13 -9.17 9.46
CA ASP A 367 19.15 -8.14 9.27
C ASP A 367 19.24 -7.23 10.51
N GLY A 368 20.41 -7.23 11.16
CA GLY A 368 20.66 -6.41 12.35
C GLY A 368 20.51 -4.90 12.09
N ARG A 369 20.75 -4.44 10.86
CA ARG A 369 20.56 -3.02 10.49
C ARG A 369 19.09 -2.63 10.54
N TRP A 370 18.20 -3.49 10.00
CA TRP A 370 16.77 -3.25 10.05
C TRP A 370 16.22 -3.34 11.48
N ARG A 371 16.65 -4.36 12.23
CA ARG A 371 16.23 -4.56 13.62
C ARG A 371 16.70 -3.48 14.59
N ALA A 372 17.78 -2.75 14.28
CA ALA A 372 18.31 -1.66 15.10
C ALA A 372 17.42 -0.40 15.15
N HIS A 373 16.34 -0.34 14.38
CA HIS A 373 15.40 0.79 14.45
C HIS A 373 14.63 0.76 15.78
N PRO A 374 14.56 1.88 16.54
CA PRO A 374 13.95 1.90 17.90
C PRO A 374 12.51 1.39 17.96
N LEU A 375 11.68 1.68 16.94
CA LEU A 375 10.30 1.17 16.91
C LEU A 375 10.24 -0.32 16.58
N ILE A 376 11.14 -0.85 15.76
CA ILE A 376 11.21 -2.27 15.45
C ILE A 376 11.66 -3.04 16.68
N GLU A 377 12.65 -2.54 17.41
CA GLU A 377 13.12 -3.13 18.68
C GLU A 377 12.03 -3.07 19.75
N LYS A 378 11.37 -1.91 19.91
CA LYS A 378 10.27 -1.72 20.87
C LYS A 378 9.09 -2.66 20.62
N HIS A 379 8.77 -2.93 19.37
CA HIS A 379 7.64 -3.75 18.93
C HIS A 379 8.05 -5.13 18.43
N ALA A 380 9.07 -5.74 19.04
CA ALA A 380 9.63 -7.04 18.63
C ALA A 380 8.54 -8.15 18.52
N GLU A 381 7.55 -8.17 19.42
CA GLU A 381 6.43 -9.13 19.37
C GLU A 381 5.60 -8.96 18.08
N LEU A 382 5.28 -7.73 17.69
CA LEU A 382 4.59 -7.43 16.44
C LEU A 382 5.44 -7.81 15.21
N VAL A 383 6.74 -7.56 15.28
CA VAL A 383 7.68 -7.92 14.20
C VAL A 383 7.74 -9.44 14.00
N GLU A 384 7.80 -10.22 15.09
CA GLU A 384 7.76 -11.68 15.00
C GLU A 384 6.40 -12.17 14.48
N PHE A 385 5.30 -11.51 14.86
CA PHE A 385 3.98 -11.80 14.31
C PHE A 385 3.94 -11.53 12.79
N MET A 386 4.45 -10.40 12.30
CA MET A 386 4.56 -10.10 10.87
C MET A 386 5.41 -11.14 10.13
N LYS A 387 6.57 -11.51 10.70
CA LYS A 387 7.43 -12.57 10.15
C LYS A 387 6.68 -13.91 10.07
N SER A 388 5.89 -14.23 11.09
CA SER A 388 5.09 -15.46 11.12
C SER A 388 4.04 -15.50 10.03
N ILE A 389 3.40 -14.36 9.72
CA ILE A 389 2.46 -14.23 8.60
C ILE A 389 3.20 -14.48 7.27
N LEU A 390 4.32 -13.79 7.06
CA LEU A 390 5.10 -13.89 5.83
C LEU A 390 5.58 -15.32 5.56
N THR A 391 5.90 -16.07 6.60
CA THR A 391 6.49 -17.42 6.48
C THR A 391 5.46 -18.56 6.63
N ARG A 392 4.18 -18.25 6.79
CA ARG A 392 3.11 -19.26 6.90
C ARG A 392 3.07 -20.16 5.66
N LYS A 393 2.94 -21.48 5.92
CA LYS A 393 2.78 -22.50 4.89
C LYS A 393 1.33 -23.00 4.76
N ASP A 394 0.53 -22.77 5.79
CA ASP A 394 -0.85 -23.26 5.96
C ASP A 394 -1.90 -22.22 5.56
N ALA A 395 -1.48 -21.02 5.19
CA ALA A 395 -2.36 -19.98 4.69
C ALA A 395 -1.83 -19.33 3.40
N VAL A 396 -2.74 -18.90 2.56
CA VAL A 396 -2.41 -18.21 1.32
C VAL A 396 -2.32 -16.70 1.59
N ILE A 397 -1.21 -16.09 1.20
CA ILE A 397 -1.06 -14.64 1.19
C ILE A 397 -1.57 -14.14 -0.16
N ARG A 398 -2.55 -13.22 -0.13
CA ARG A 398 -3.18 -12.71 -1.35
C ARG A 398 -3.39 -11.20 -1.29
N SER A 399 -3.17 -10.56 -2.41
CA SER A 399 -3.72 -9.24 -2.73
C SER A 399 -5.01 -9.42 -3.53
N ILE A 400 -5.85 -8.40 -3.54
CA ILE A 400 -7.13 -8.47 -4.25
C ILE A 400 -6.94 -8.54 -5.77
N ASP A 401 -5.90 -7.91 -6.28
CA ASP A 401 -5.54 -7.87 -7.70
C ASP A 401 -4.68 -9.06 -8.14
N THR A 402 -4.31 -9.93 -7.20
CA THR A 402 -3.51 -11.13 -7.46
C THR A 402 -4.25 -12.43 -7.10
N GLU A 403 -5.56 -12.39 -7.03
CA GLU A 403 -6.35 -13.62 -6.85
C GLU A 403 -6.25 -14.49 -8.11
N GLY A 404 -5.65 -15.65 -7.98
CA GLY A 404 -5.42 -16.57 -9.09
C GLY A 404 -4.04 -17.19 -9.05
N PRO A 405 -3.69 -18.05 -10.04
CA PRO A 405 -2.37 -18.66 -10.10
C PRO A 405 -1.26 -17.69 -10.56
N ASP A 406 -1.61 -16.67 -11.34
CA ASP A 406 -0.70 -15.70 -11.94
C ASP A 406 -1.27 -14.27 -11.80
N ILE A 407 -0.54 -13.25 -12.26
CA ILE A 407 -1.08 -11.90 -12.43
C ILE A 407 -2.04 -11.88 -13.62
N ASP A 408 -3.27 -11.39 -13.38
CA ASP A 408 -4.30 -11.20 -14.41
C ASP A 408 -5.02 -9.85 -14.19
N LEU A 409 -5.62 -9.32 -15.25
CA LEU A 409 -6.32 -8.04 -15.16
C LEU A 409 -7.72 -8.15 -14.53
N ARG A 410 -8.32 -9.33 -14.53
CA ARG A 410 -9.69 -9.56 -14.05
C ARG A 410 -9.86 -9.27 -12.58
N PRO A 411 -9.00 -9.74 -11.65
CA PRO A 411 -9.11 -9.39 -10.24
C PRO A 411 -9.05 -7.87 -9.98
N GLY A 412 -8.14 -7.15 -10.64
CA GLY A 412 -8.06 -5.69 -10.54
C GLY A 412 -9.33 -4.98 -11.01
N LYS A 413 -9.88 -5.39 -12.17
CA LYS A 413 -11.17 -4.86 -12.65
C LYS A 413 -12.32 -5.15 -11.67
N MET A 414 -12.35 -6.34 -11.07
CA MET A 414 -13.34 -6.68 -10.05
C MET A 414 -13.20 -5.78 -8.81
N PHE A 415 -11.96 -5.49 -8.40
CA PHE A 415 -11.71 -4.59 -7.28
C PHE A 415 -12.33 -3.21 -7.51
N GLU A 416 -12.15 -2.63 -8.66
CA GLU A 416 -12.65 -1.29 -9.01
C GLU A 416 -14.19 -1.21 -9.03
N THR A 417 -14.89 -2.34 -9.10
CA THR A 417 -16.36 -2.33 -9.05
C THR A 417 -16.91 -2.01 -7.66
N PHE A 418 -16.17 -2.21 -6.59
CA PHE A 418 -16.64 -2.15 -5.21
C PHE A 418 -17.87 -3.03 -4.91
N ALA A 419 -18.03 -4.13 -5.64
CA ALA A 419 -19.23 -4.96 -5.55
C ALA A 419 -19.43 -5.62 -4.16
N ILE A 420 -18.33 -5.88 -3.43
CA ILE A 420 -18.40 -6.34 -2.03
C ILE A 420 -19.04 -5.27 -1.15
N CYS A 421 -18.63 -4.01 -1.31
CA CYS A 421 -19.16 -2.89 -0.53
C CYS A 421 -20.65 -2.68 -0.81
N ASP A 422 -21.06 -2.79 -2.08
CA ASP A 422 -22.48 -2.70 -2.45
C ASP A 422 -23.30 -3.84 -1.83
N ALA A 423 -22.77 -5.06 -1.82
CA ALA A 423 -23.44 -6.20 -1.19
C ALA A 423 -23.62 -5.97 0.32
N ILE A 424 -22.59 -5.48 1.01
CA ILE A 424 -22.67 -5.12 2.43
C ILE A 424 -23.75 -4.04 2.65
N GLN A 425 -23.74 -2.96 1.88
CA GLN A 425 -24.71 -1.87 2.03
C GLN A 425 -26.16 -2.32 1.70
N ASN A 426 -26.33 -3.18 0.71
CA ASN A 426 -27.65 -3.75 0.37
C ASN A 426 -28.23 -4.53 1.55
N VAL A 427 -27.39 -5.34 2.24
CA VAL A 427 -27.83 -6.11 3.42
C VAL A 427 -28.05 -5.19 4.63
N LEU A 428 -27.15 -4.25 4.91
CA LEU A 428 -27.20 -3.41 6.12
C LEU A 428 -28.28 -2.35 6.06
N TYR A 429 -28.48 -1.71 4.91
CA TYR A 429 -29.29 -0.49 4.82
C TYR A 429 -30.52 -0.62 3.91
N LYS A 430 -30.57 -1.62 3.05
CA LYS A 430 -31.73 -1.84 2.13
C LYS A 430 -32.53 -3.09 2.46
N ASN A 431 -32.21 -3.81 3.56
CA ASN A 431 -32.85 -5.05 3.97
C ASN A 431 -32.87 -6.14 2.90
N MET A 432 -31.92 -6.12 1.97
CA MET A 432 -31.78 -7.17 0.96
C MET A 432 -31.36 -8.48 1.64
N ALA A 433 -31.90 -9.61 1.22
CA ALA A 433 -31.44 -10.91 1.70
C ALA A 433 -29.97 -11.13 1.31
N ALA A 434 -29.15 -11.68 2.20
CA ALA A 434 -27.72 -11.89 1.93
C ALA A 434 -27.50 -12.78 0.69
N THR A 435 -28.38 -13.79 0.45
CA THR A 435 -28.34 -14.63 -0.74
C THR A 435 -28.53 -13.84 -2.03
N GLU A 436 -29.47 -12.89 -2.04
CA GLU A 436 -29.75 -12.01 -3.17
C GLU A 436 -28.60 -11.01 -3.37
N ALA A 437 -28.05 -10.47 -2.28
CA ALA A 437 -26.90 -9.55 -2.35
C ALA A 437 -25.67 -10.20 -3.01
N VAL A 438 -25.44 -11.52 -2.79
CA VAL A 438 -24.38 -12.27 -3.49
C VAL A 438 -24.67 -12.38 -4.98
N ASP A 439 -25.92 -12.62 -5.38
CA ASP A 439 -26.27 -12.69 -6.81
C ASP A 439 -26.06 -11.34 -7.51
N VAL A 440 -26.47 -10.25 -6.86
CA VAL A 440 -26.23 -8.87 -7.36
C VAL A 440 -24.73 -8.59 -7.48
N MET A 441 -23.94 -8.95 -6.46
CA MET A 441 -22.49 -8.81 -6.48
C MET A 441 -21.86 -9.58 -7.64
N ALA A 442 -22.24 -10.84 -7.82
CA ALA A 442 -21.74 -11.69 -8.90
C ALA A 442 -22.14 -11.15 -10.29
N ALA A 443 -23.38 -10.66 -10.43
CA ALA A 443 -23.82 -10.01 -11.67
C ALA A 443 -22.94 -8.79 -12.01
N LYS A 444 -22.62 -7.96 -11.01
CA LYS A 444 -21.73 -6.80 -11.20
C LYS A 444 -20.32 -7.22 -11.61
N TYR A 445 -19.75 -8.25 -11.01
CA TYR A 445 -18.44 -8.78 -11.44
C TYR A 445 -18.46 -9.28 -12.89
N ARG A 446 -19.53 -9.92 -13.35
CA ARG A 446 -19.66 -10.39 -14.75
C ARG A 446 -19.62 -9.24 -15.77
N THR A 447 -19.92 -8.01 -15.38
CA THR A 447 -19.86 -6.87 -16.32
C THR A 447 -18.44 -6.45 -16.68
N VAL A 448 -17.43 -6.91 -15.93
CA VAL A 448 -16.01 -6.53 -16.10
C VAL A 448 -15.09 -7.70 -16.42
N LEU A 449 -15.62 -8.92 -16.39
CA LEU A 449 -14.91 -10.16 -16.74
C LEU A 449 -15.18 -10.57 -18.19
#